data_6e9c1ad3d63315bb01b810e038d14260
#
_entry.id   6e9c1ad3d63315bb01b810e038d14260
#
_cell.length_a   1.000
_cell.length_b   1.000
_cell.length_c   1.000
_cell.angle_alpha   90.00
_cell.angle_beta   90.00
_cell.angle_gamma   90.00
#
_symmetry.space_group_name_H-M   'P 1'
#
loop_
_entity.id
_entity.type
_entity.pdbx_description
1 polymer ?
#
loop_
_entity_poly.entity_id
_entity_poly.type
_entity_poly.pdbx_seq_one_letter_code
_entity_poly.pdbx_strand_id
1 'polypeptide(L)'
;MRAYSFFTIVLLCLAILLIDALAFYWLLSITRPITSILLKNSIYIAFWIFTIGLITSILLLKIKLELVAPERQQLIISRLYGLTVSSFIPKFIFVVVISILYFSNFVFSEQESLIIIPLVGVFSGFLPFFVILYAIFSAVYRFKVHHIKLNFDALPMRYNGLRIVHISDLHLGSFNFKYHNLQKAIKKINQLKPDFIFFTGDLVNNFAWELRGWDSVLNQLSAKQGKIAVLGNHDYGDYSQWPTPHDKQINFKGIQEFYKKIDFKLLMNEAEVFENSDTQIAIIGVENWGNGGFKKYGDLEKALEKVDDSNFKILLSHDPSHWPEEVAHHTDIALTLSGHTHGMQAGISFRNKKWSPIKYKYKHWAGLYKEGGQYLYVTRGLGWMGFPGRLGMRPEITLIELSCAKDMT
;
A
#
# COMPACT_ATOMS: atom_id res chain seq x y z
N MET A 1 -14.80 -6.34 -1.41
CA MET A 1 -13.88 -7.30 -2.08
C MET A 1 -14.60 -7.93 -3.26
N ARG A 2 -14.04 -7.83 -4.48
CA ARG A 2 -14.54 -8.67 -5.58
C ARG A 2 -14.49 -10.10 -5.05
N ALA A 3 -15.64 -10.76 -4.97
CA ALA A 3 -15.69 -12.18 -4.63
C ALA A 3 -14.90 -12.91 -5.72
N TYR A 4 -13.71 -13.42 -5.37
CA TYR A 4 -12.98 -14.29 -6.29
C TYR A 4 -13.93 -15.39 -6.76
N SER A 5 -13.97 -15.62 -8.07
CA SER A 5 -14.81 -16.67 -8.60
C SER A 5 -14.40 -18.00 -7.98
N PHE A 6 -15.31 -18.94 -7.84
CA PHE A 6 -15.00 -20.28 -7.36
C PHE A 6 -13.86 -20.90 -8.19
N PHE A 7 -13.91 -20.68 -9.50
CA PHE A 7 -12.88 -21.13 -10.43
C PHE A 7 -11.48 -20.57 -10.08
N THR A 8 -11.37 -19.27 -9.75
CA THR A 8 -10.07 -18.67 -9.36
C THR A 8 -9.51 -19.30 -8.09
N ILE A 9 -10.39 -19.65 -7.14
CA ILE A 9 -9.96 -20.29 -5.88
C ILE A 9 -9.51 -21.73 -6.14
N VAL A 10 -10.22 -22.48 -6.98
CA VAL A 10 -9.82 -23.82 -7.39
C VAL A 10 -8.46 -23.78 -8.09
N LEU A 11 -8.26 -22.86 -9.02
CA LEU A 11 -6.95 -22.66 -9.68
C LEU A 11 -5.82 -22.37 -8.68
N LEU A 12 -6.08 -21.51 -7.68
CA LEU A 12 -5.13 -21.24 -6.62
C LEU A 12 -4.79 -22.50 -5.81
N CYS A 13 -5.80 -23.28 -5.43
CA CYS A 13 -5.59 -24.54 -4.69
C CYS A 13 -4.79 -25.55 -5.53
N LEU A 14 -5.06 -25.66 -6.81
CA LEU A 14 -4.31 -26.52 -7.72
C LEU A 14 -2.86 -26.06 -7.87
N ALA A 15 -2.62 -24.75 -7.98
CA ALA A 15 -1.28 -24.22 -8.04
C ALA A 15 -0.48 -24.48 -6.75
N ILE A 16 -1.12 -24.35 -5.57
CA ILE A 16 -0.52 -24.72 -4.29
C ILE A 16 -0.17 -26.21 -4.26
N LEU A 17 -1.09 -27.09 -4.64
CA LEU A 17 -0.86 -28.52 -4.68
C LEU A 17 0.29 -28.89 -5.63
N LEU A 18 0.35 -28.30 -6.81
CA LEU A 18 1.40 -28.57 -7.80
C LEU A 18 2.79 -28.18 -7.24
N ILE A 19 2.91 -26.98 -6.70
CA ILE A 19 4.18 -26.51 -6.14
C ILE A 19 4.56 -27.34 -4.92
N ASP A 20 3.60 -27.70 -4.07
CA ASP A 20 3.86 -28.52 -2.89
C ASP A 20 4.24 -29.97 -3.27
N ALA A 21 3.64 -30.55 -4.30
CA ALA A 21 4.06 -31.87 -4.81
C ALA A 21 5.51 -31.84 -5.35
N LEU A 22 5.88 -30.81 -6.13
CA LEU A 22 7.24 -30.63 -6.61
C LEU A 22 8.23 -30.36 -5.47
N ALA A 23 7.85 -29.53 -4.49
CA ALA A 23 8.67 -29.27 -3.32
C ALA A 23 8.85 -30.54 -2.47
N PHE A 24 7.81 -31.36 -2.34
CA PHE A 24 7.87 -32.64 -1.64
C PHE A 24 8.78 -33.66 -2.35
N TYR A 25 8.72 -33.73 -3.69
CA TYR A 25 9.64 -34.55 -4.45
C TYR A 25 11.11 -34.24 -4.12
N TRP A 26 11.46 -32.94 -4.09
CA TRP A 26 12.80 -32.52 -3.71
C TRP A 26 13.09 -32.73 -2.22
N LEU A 27 12.09 -32.56 -1.35
CA LEU A 27 12.22 -32.84 0.08
C LEU A 27 12.60 -34.30 0.36
N LEU A 28 12.03 -35.23 -0.40
CA LEU A 28 12.40 -36.68 -0.31
C LEU A 28 13.89 -36.87 -0.63
N SER A 29 14.43 -36.16 -1.62
CA SER A 29 15.85 -36.23 -1.96
C SER A 29 16.73 -35.65 -0.86
N ILE A 30 16.40 -34.46 -0.34
CA ILE A 30 17.18 -33.76 0.69
C ILE A 30 17.19 -34.55 2.02
N THR A 31 16.12 -35.25 2.33
CA THR A 31 16.01 -36.01 3.58
C THR A 31 16.62 -37.41 3.50
N ARG A 32 17.14 -37.83 2.35
CA ARG A 32 17.82 -39.17 2.23
C ARG A 32 18.90 -39.41 3.27
N PRO A 33 19.76 -38.43 3.65
CA PRO A 33 20.82 -38.64 4.64
C PRO A 33 20.30 -38.85 6.10
N ILE A 34 19.04 -38.49 6.36
CA ILE A 34 18.46 -38.65 7.69
C ILE A 34 18.24 -40.13 7.95
N THR A 35 18.89 -40.70 8.95
CA THR A 35 18.80 -42.14 9.29
C THR A 35 17.55 -42.48 10.08
N SER A 36 17.04 -41.54 10.90
CA SER A 36 15.84 -41.74 11.71
C SER A 36 14.56 -41.77 10.87
N ILE A 37 13.93 -42.90 10.76
CA ILE A 37 12.64 -43.10 10.05
C ILE A 37 11.54 -42.24 10.72
N LEU A 38 11.53 -42.19 12.05
CA LEU A 38 10.56 -41.41 12.80
C LEU A 38 10.65 -39.91 12.42
N LEU A 39 11.87 -39.38 12.38
CA LEU A 39 12.10 -37.98 12.03
C LEU A 39 11.68 -37.70 10.57
N LYS A 40 12.04 -38.57 9.61
CA LYS A 40 11.59 -38.45 8.21
C LYS A 40 10.06 -38.38 8.09
N ASN A 41 9.40 -39.37 8.69
CA ASN A 41 7.95 -39.47 8.62
C ASN A 41 7.27 -38.25 9.30
N SER A 42 7.82 -37.78 10.41
CA SER A 42 7.31 -36.57 11.07
C SER A 42 7.42 -35.33 10.16
N ILE A 43 8.53 -35.14 9.44
CA ILE A 43 8.71 -34.06 8.48
C ILE A 43 7.69 -34.15 7.34
N TYR A 44 7.50 -35.37 6.78
CA TYR A 44 6.55 -35.58 5.67
C TYR A 44 5.10 -35.36 6.08
N ILE A 45 4.72 -35.85 7.24
CA ILE A 45 3.38 -35.68 7.81
C ILE A 45 3.14 -34.21 8.09
N ALA A 46 4.08 -33.50 8.74
CA ALA A 46 3.95 -32.05 9.01
C ALA A 46 3.82 -31.24 7.75
N PHE A 47 4.59 -31.56 6.69
CA PHE A 47 4.51 -30.90 5.40
C PHE A 47 3.10 -30.99 4.79
N TRP A 48 2.55 -32.20 4.70
CA TRP A 48 1.24 -32.43 4.11
C TRP A 48 0.07 -31.94 4.97
N ILE A 49 0.16 -32.06 6.31
CA ILE A 49 -0.85 -31.49 7.22
C ILE A 49 -0.96 -29.98 7.00
N PHE A 50 0.18 -29.27 6.85
CA PHE A 50 0.16 -27.83 6.59
C PHE A 50 -0.51 -27.51 5.25
N THR A 51 -0.14 -28.20 4.17
CA THR A 51 -0.71 -28.00 2.82
C THR A 51 -2.22 -28.26 2.81
N ILE A 52 -2.65 -29.40 3.36
CA ILE A 52 -4.07 -29.78 3.42
C ILE A 52 -4.84 -28.78 4.29
N GLY A 53 -4.29 -28.41 5.44
CA GLY A 53 -4.89 -27.42 6.34
C GLY A 53 -5.08 -26.04 5.69
N LEU A 54 -4.08 -25.58 4.92
CA LEU A 54 -4.16 -24.31 4.19
C LEU A 54 -5.25 -24.35 3.11
N ILE A 55 -5.24 -25.39 2.26
CA ILE A 55 -6.24 -25.54 1.19
C ILE A 55 -7.64 -25.67 1.78
N THR A 56 -7.82 -26.50 2.80
CA THR A 56 -9.10 -26.68 3.49
C THR A 56 -9.59 -25.33 4.07
N SER A 57 -8.69 -24.55 4.68
CA SER A 57 -9.02 -23.24 5.23
C SER A 57 -9.47 -22.24 4.14
N ILE A 58 -8.81 -22.26 2.97
CA ILE A 58 -9.18 -21.41 1.82
C ILE A 58 -10.57 -21.81 1.30
N LEU A 59 -10.84 -23.09 1.13
CA LEU A 59 -12.13 -23.58 0.65
C LEU A 59 -13.27 -23.34 1.67
N LEU A 60 -13.03 -23.63 2.94
CA LEU A 60 -14.02 -23.36 4.01
C LEU A 60 -14.33 -21.87 4.13
N LEU A 61 -13.31 -21.02 4.01
CA LEU A 61 -13.55 -19.57 4.02
C LEU A 61 -14.45 -19.16 2.86
N LYS A 62 -14.23 -19.69 1.63
CA LYS A 62 -15.10 -19.37 0.49
C LYS A 62 -16.55 -19.79 0.72
N ILE A 63 -16.77 -20.96 1.34
CA ILE A 63 -18.12 -21.49 1.57
C ILE A 63 -18.83 -20.75 2.72
N LYS A 64 -18.08 -20.39 3.77
CA LYS A 64 -18.65 -19.84 5.02
C LYS A 64 -18.43 -18.35 5.19
N LEU A 65 -17.88 -17.66 4.18
CA LEU A 65 -17.51 -16.25 4.31
C LEU A 65 -18.71 -15.36 4.71
N GLU A 66 -19.88 -15.62 4.14
CA GLU A 66 -21.10 -14.85 4.39
C GLU A 66 -21.65 -15.03 5.81
N LEU A 67 -21.27 -16.12 6.50
CA LEU A 67 -21.67 -16.40 7.89
C LEU A 67 -20.75 -15.72 8.92
N VAL A 68 -19.65 -15.14 8.47
CA VAL A 68 -18.66 -14.49 9.34
C VAL A 68 -18.91 -12.99 9.36
N ALA A 69 -18.90 -12.37 10.54
CA ALA A 69 -19.02 -10.91 10.66
C ALA A 69 -17.96 -10.17 9.82
N PRO A 70 -18.29 -9.06 9.15
CA PRO A 70 -17.39 -8.34 8.24
C PRO A 70 -16.02 -8.02 8.83
N GLU A 71 -15.96 -7.68 10.11
CA GLU A 71 -14.72 -7.39 10.84
C GLU A 71 -13.79 -8.59 10.88
N ARG A 72 -14.35 -9.79 11.11
CA ARG A 72 -13.59 -11.04 11.16
C ARG A 72 -13.22 -11.54 9.76
N GLN A 73 -14.11 -11.32 8.77
CA GLN A 73 -13.82 -11.69 7.37
C GLN A 73 -12.52 -11.06 6.91
N GLN A 74 -12.36 -9.75 7.07
CA GLN A 74 -11.20 -9.00 6.62
C GLN A 74 -9.91 -9.51 7.26
N LEU A 75 -9.95 -9.77 8.57
CA LEU A 75 -8.83 -10.30 9.32
C LEU A 75 -8.43 -11.72 8.86
N ILE A 76 -9.42 -12.61 8.68
CA ILE A 76 -9.19 -14.00 8.26
C ILE A 76 -8.60 -14.02 6.84
N ILE A 77 -9.17 -13.24 5.92
CA ILE A 77 -8.68 -13.14 4.54
C ILE A 77 -7.23 -12.65 4.50
N SER A 78 -6.92 -11.58 5.23
CA SER A 78 -5.56 -11.04 5.29
C SER A 78 -4.56 -12.07 5.87
N ARG A 79 -4.94 -12.78 6.92
CA ARG A 79 -4.10 -13.84 7.52
C ARG A 79 -3.89 -15.02 6.58
N LEU A 80 -4.95 -15.50 5.94
CA LEU A 80 -4.84 -16.59 4.96
C LEU A 80 -4.01 -16.17 3.75
N TYR A 81 -4.16 -14.94 3.29
CA TYR A 81 -3.31 -14.41 2.23
C TYR A 81 -1.83 -14.38 2.65
N GLY A 82 -1.55 -13.87 3.85
CA GLY A 82 -0.20 -13.89 4.40
C GLY A 82 0.38 -15.31 4.50
N LEU A 83 -0.38 -16.29 5.01
CA LEU A 83 0.02 -17.69 5.10
C LEU A 83 0.27 -18.30 3.71
N THR A 84 -0.63 -18.06 2.76
CA THR A 84 -0.49 -18.53 1.37
C THR A 84 0.79 -18.02 0.75
N VAL A 85 1.05 -16.72 0.82
CA VAL A 85 2.26 -16.09 0.27
C VAL A 85 3.52 -16.62 0.97
N SER A 86 3.47 -16.73 2.31
CA SER A 86 4.60 -17.24 3.12
C SER A 86 4.93 -18.71 2.86
N SER A 87 3.97 -19.51 2.38
CA SER A 87 4.17 -20.89 2.00
C SER A 87 4.55 -21.03 0.52
N PHE A 88 3.76 -20.42 -0.37
CA PHE A 88 3.86 -20.62 -1.81
C PHE A 88 5.15 -20.03 -2.40
N ILE A 89 5.47 -18.78 -2.08
CA ILE A 89 6.61 -18.09 -2.69
C ILE A 89 7.97 -18.75 -2.33
N PRO A 90 8.25 -19.08 -1.06
CA PRO A 90 9.49 -19.79 -0.70
C PRO A 90 9.61 -21.16 -1.37
N LYS A 91 8.53 -21.93 -1.40
CA LYS A 91 8.52 -23.24 -2.06
C LYS A 91 8.69 -23.14 -3.57
N PHE A 92 8.05 -22.14 -4.19
CA PHE A 92 8.24 -21.87 -5.62
C PHE A 92 9.70 -21.53 -5.94
N ILE A 93 10.33 -20.63 -5.17
CA ILE A 93 11.75 -20.28 -5.36
C ILE A 93 12.63 -21.51 -5.11
N PHE A 94 12.36 -22.26 -4.06
CA PHE A 94 13.07 -23.51 -3.76
C PHE A 94 13.01 -24.50 -4.94
N VAL A 95 11.80 -24.79 -5.45
CA VAL A 95 11.60 -25.71 -6.58
C VAL A 95 12.35 -25.24 -7.82
N VAL A 96 12.25 -23.95 -8.17
CA VAL A 96 12.93 -23.38 -9.34
C VAL A 96 14.45 -23.50 -9.19
N VAL A 97 15.00 -23.05 -8.06
CA VAL A 97 16.46 -23.03 -7.84
C VAL A 97 17.01 -24.45 -7.82
N ILE A 98 16.39 -25.38 -7.07
CA ILE A 98 16.90 -26.75 -6.97
C ILE A 98 16.79 -27.50 -8.32
N SER A 99 15.71 -27.25 -9.08
CA SER A 99 15.55 -27.86 -10.40
C SER A 99 16.62 -27.38 -11.39
N ILE A 100 16.92 -26.06 -11.38
CA ILE A 100 17.97 -25.49 -12.23
C ILE A 100 19.34 -26.09 -11.84
N LEU A 101 19.65 -26.14 -10.55
CA LEU A 101 20.92 -26.69 -10.08
C LEU A 101 21.07 -28.19 -10.43
N TYR A 102 20.02 -28.96 -10.24
CA TYR A 102 20.01 -30.37 -10.58
C TYR A 102 20.19 -30.58 -12.08
N PHE A 103 19.45 -29.85 -12.91
CA PHE A 103 19.58 -29.91 -14.36
C PHE A 103 20.97 -29.48 -14.82
N SER A 104 21.54 -28.41 -14.28
CA SER A 104 22.90 -27.96 -14.59
C SER A 104 23.94 -28.99 -14.20
N ASN A 105 23.81 -29.62 -13.03
CA ASN A 105 24.71 -30.67 -12.59
C ASN A 105 24.63 -31.89 -13.51
N PHE A 106 23.43 -32.28 -13.97
CA PHE A 106 23.24 -33.38 -14.89
C PHE A 106 23.89 -33.13 -16.28
N VAL A 107 23.78 -31.86 -16.76
CA VAL A 107 24.31 -31.50 -18.11
C VAL A 107 25.81 -31.24 -18.09
N PHE A 108 26.37 -30.66 -17.02
CA PHE A 108 27.73 -30.14 -16.96
C PHE A 108 28.66 -30.90 -16.01
N SER A 109 28.17 -31.86 -15.25
CA SER A 109 28.94 -32.66 -14.29
C SER A 109 28.46 -34.11 -14.28
N GLU A 110 29.38 -35.06 -14.35
CA GLU A 110 29.05 -36.49 -14.21
C GLU A 110 28.83 -36.93 -12.75
N GLN A 111 29.20 -36.08 -11.78
CA GLN A 111 29.07 -36.37 -10.36
C GLN A 111 27.94 -35.54 -9.71
N GLU A 112 27.00 -36.22 -9.08
CA GLU A 112 25.97 -35.53 -8.27
C GLU A 112 26.59 -34.86 -7.04
N SER A 113 26.33 -33.55 -6.88
CA SER A 113 26.67 -32.85 -5.63
C SER A 113 25.66 -33.19 -4.54
N LEU A 114 25.93 -34.21 -3.75
CA LEU A 114 25.07 -34.71 -2.66
C LEU A 114 24.95 -33.73 -1.47
N ILE A 115 25.77 -32.69 -1.42
CA ILE A 115 25.79 -31.72 -0.30
C ILE A 115 25.41 -30.32 -0.79
N ILE A 116 26.02 -29.84 -1.85
CA ILE A 116 25.85 -28.44 -2.28
C ILE A 116 24.44 -28.19 -2.81
N ILE A 117 23.89 -29.06 -3.66
CA ILE A 117 22.55 -28.89 -4.24
C ILE A 117 21.46 -28.87 -3.16
N PRO A 118 21.39 -29.86 -2.22
CA PRO A 118 20.45 -29.80 -1.12
C PRO A 118 20.62 -28.58 -0.21
N LEU A 119 21.85 -28.19 0.12
CA LEU A 119 22.13 -27.04 0.98
C LEU A 119 21.64 -25.72 0.34
N VAL A 120 22.01 -25.46 -0.91
CA VAL A 120 21.56 -24.28 -1.63
C VAL A 120 20.05 -24.31 -1.85
N GLY A 121 19.47 -25.47 -2.13
CA GLY A 121 18.03 -25.66 -2.24
C GLY A 121 17.31 -25.26 -0.94
N VAL A 122 17.72 -25.83 0.19
CA VAL A 122 17.15 -25.50 1.50
C VAL A 122 17.27 -24.00 1.79
N PHE A 123 18.45 -23.42 1.55
CA PHE A 123 18.67 -21.99 1.78
C PHE A 123 17.79 -21.11 0.88
N SER A 124 17.59 -21.49 -0.38
CA SER A 124 16.74 -20.78 -1.32
C SER A 124 15.26 -20.78 -0.93
N GLY A 125 14.80 -21.75 -0.15
CA GLY A 125 13.45 -21.76 0.42
C GLY A 125 13.36 -20.98 1.74
N PHE A 126 14.26 -21.22 2.67
CA PHE A 126 14.20 -20.58 4.00
C PHE A 126 14.47 -19.08 3.98
N LEU A 127 15.42 -18.60 3.16
CA LEU A 127 15.71 -17.16 3.09
C LEU A 127 14.50 -16.32 2.68
N PRO A 128 13.79 -16.61 1.57
CA PRO A 128 12.56 -15.89 1.22
C PRO A 128 11.48 -16.00 2.30
N PHE A 129 11.36 -17.16 2.97
CA PHE A 129 10.41 -17.34 4.05
C PHE A 129 10.65 -16.34 5.20
N PHE A 130 11.88 -16.24 5.71
CA PHE A 130 12.22 -15.30 6.76
C PHE A 130 12.09 -13.84 6.31
N VAL A 131 12.41 -13.53 5.04
CA VAL A 131 12.22 -12.20 4.47
C VAL A 131 10.73 -11.83 4.43
N ILE A 132 9.84 -12.76 4.09
CA ILE A 132 8.40 -12.53 4.10
C ILE A 132 7.88 -12.36 5.54
N LEU A 133 8.33 -13.18 6.50
CA LEU A 133 7.98 -13.00 7.90
C LEU A 133 8.43 -11.61 8.42
N TYR A 134 9.64 -11.20 8.09
CA TYR A 134 10.11 -9.85 8.40
C TYR A 134 9.21 -8.76 7.78
N ALA A 135 8.77 -8.95 6.53
CA ALA A 135 7.87 -8.02 5.84
C ALA A 135 6.52 -7.87 6.57
N ILE A 136 5.97 -8.99 7.08
CA ILE A 136 4.67 -9.03 7.76
C ILE A 136 4.78 -8.48 9.20
N PHE A 137 5.78 -8.88 9.96
CA PHE A 137 5.83 -8.59 11.40
C PHE A 137 6.64 -7.36 11.76
N SER A 138 7.54 -6.90 10.90
CA SER A 138 8.47 -5.81 11.20
C SER A 138 8.41 -4.67 10.19
N ALA A 139 8.67 -4.94 8.92
CA ALA A 139 8.86 -3.90 7.90
C ALA A 139 7.62 -3.02 7.71
N VAL A 140 6.42 -3.60 7.86
CA VAL A 140 5.12 -2.92 7.76
C VAL A 140 4.94 -1.80 8.81
N TYR A 141 5.71 -1.79 9.89
CA TYR A 141 5.67 -0.77 10.94
C TYR A 141 6.94 0.12 10.95
N ARG A 142 7.82 -0.04 9.97
CA ARG A 142 9.06 0.73 9.87
C ARG A 142 8.86 1.97 9.00
N PHE A 143 8.10 2.94 9.50
CA PHE A 143 7.82 4.21 8.82
C PHE A 143 9.11 4.95 8.47
N LYS A 144 9.23 5.30 7.18
CA LYS A 144 10.37 6.03 6.62
C LYS A 144 9.94 7.45 6.26
N VAL A 145 10.71 8.44 6.70
CA VAL A 145 10.54 9.83 6.24
C VAL A 145 11.31 10.01 4.94
N HIS A 146 10.63 10.51 3.92
CA HIS A 146 11.22 11.01 2.68
C HIS A 146 11.19 12.52 2.71
N HIS A 147 12.32 13.16 2.48
CA HIS A 147 12.45 14.60 2.45
C HIS A 147 12.67 15.06 1.02
N ILE A 148 11.78 15.92 0.52
CA ILE A 148 11.76 16.46 -0.84
C ILE A 148 11.79 17.98 -0.76
N LYS A 149 12.71 18.59 -1.48
CA LYS A 149 12.76 20.03 -1.65
C LYS A 149 12.35 20.37 -3.07
N LEU A 150 11.41 21.27 -3.23
CA LEU A 150 10.89 21.74 -4.50
C LEU A 150 11.01 23.25 -4.61
N ASN A 151 11.59 23.71 -5.70
CA ASN A 151 11.76 25.12 -6.00
C ASN A 151 10.77 25.54 -7.07
N PHE A 152 10.05 26.63 -6.82
CA PHE A 152 9.09 27.19 -7.74
C PHE A 152 9.31 28.69 -7.91
N ASP A 153 9.36 29.17 -9.15
CA ASP A 153 9.47 30.62 -9.45
C ASP A 153 8.17 31.35 -9.07
N ALA A 154 7.03 30.69 -9.22
CA ALA A 154 5.71 31.24 -8.93
C ALA A 154 5.32 31.18 -7.45
N LEU A 155 6.13 30.52 -6.58
CA LEU A 155 5.83 30.47 -5.16
C LEU A 155 5.98 31.86 -4.53
N PRO A 156 4.95 32.42 -3.88
CA PRO A 156 5.08 33.69 -3.19
C PRO A 156 6.14 33.61 -2.08
N MET A 157 6.99 34.64 -1.96
CA MET A 157 8.12 34.67 -1.04
C MET A 157 7.73 34.37 0.43
N ARG A 158 6.52 34.74 0.84
CA ARG A 158 6.00 34.46 2.17
C ARG A 158 5.88 32.95 2.49
N TYR A 159 5.71 32.13 1.47
CA TYR A 159 5.62 30.68 1.60
C TYR A 159 6.98 29.97 1.37
N ASN A 160 8.07 30.76 1.26
CA ASN A 160 9.41 30.20 1.21
C ASN A 160 9.70 29.43 2.49
N GLY A 161 10.14 28.17 2.38
CA GLY A 161 10.34 27.25 3.48
C GLY A 161 9.08 26.56 4.00
N LEU A 162 7.92 26.68 3.31
CA LEU A 162 6.67 26.00 3.68
C LEU A 162 6.87 24.49 3.76
N ARG A 163 6.49 23.91 4.90
CA ARG A 163 6.68 22.48 5.23
C ARG A 163 5.37 21.74 5.19
N ILE A 164 5.20 20.88 4.21
CA ILE A 164 4.02 20.05 4.01
C ILE A 164 4.39 18.61 4.36
N VAL A 165 3.65 18.00 5.28
CA VAL A 165 3.70 16.55 5.45
C VAL A 165 2.57 15.93 4.63
N HIS A 166 2.94 15.11 3.66
CA HIS A 166 2.00 14.33 2.85
C HIS A 166 1.97 12.88 3.34
N ILE A 167 0.78 12.41 3.65
CA ILE A 167 0.45 11.03 4.04
C ILE A 167 -0.76 10.53 3.25
N SER A 168 -0.91 9.22 3.10
CA SER A 168 -1.99 8.58 2.36
C SER A 168 -2.18 7.13 2.76
N ASP A 169 -3.26 6.51 2.33
CA ASP A 169 -3.46 5.06 2.34
C ASP A 169 -3.23 4.46 3.73
N LEU A 170 -3.95 4.94 4.72
CA LEU A 170 -3.86 4.43 6.09
C LEU A 170 -4.46 3.04 6.22
N HIS A 171 -5.60 2.77 5.56
CA HIS A 171 -6.29 1.49 5.65
C HIS A 171 -6.40 0.98 7.08
N LEU A 172 -7.02 1.78 7.95
CA LEU A 172 -7.04 1.59 9.42
C LEU A 172 -7.53 0.21 9.86
N GLY A 173 -8.46 -0.39 9.10
CA GLY A 173 -8.91 -1.76 9.34
C GLY A 173 -7.78 -2.80 9.28
N SER A 174 -6.73 -2.56 8.50
CA SER A 174 -5.58 -3.46 8.40
C SER A 174 -4.74 -3.49 9.67
N PHE A 175 -4.70 -2.39 10.44
CA PHE A 175 -3.99 -2.34 11.73
C PHE A 175 -4.65 -3.16 12.83
N ASN A 176 -5.90 -3.61 12.63
CA ASN A 176 -6.63 -4.42 13.58
C ASN A 176 -6.54 -3.87 15.03
N PHE A 177 -6.87 -2.58 15.20
CA PHE A 177 -6.87 -1.83 16.46
C PHE A 177 -5.52 -1.81 17.21
N LYS A 178 -4.41 -2.07 16.53
CA LYS A 178 -3.06 -1.93 17.08
C LYS A 178 -2.61 -0.46 17.07
N TYR A 179 -3.27 0.37 17.87
CA TYR A 179 -3.11 1.83 17.93
C TYR A 179 -1.65 2.28 18.12
N HIS A 180 -0.90 1.60 18.99
CA HIS A 180 0.48 1.93 19.31
C HIS A 180 1.44 1.90 18.10
N ASN A 181 1.09 1.12 17.06
CA ASN A 181 1.92 1.06 15.87
C ASN A 181 1.84 2.36 15.06
N LEU A 182 0.63 2.92 14.89
CA LEU A 182 0.45 4.17 14.17
C LEU A 182 0.94 5.39 14.99
N GLN A 183 0.88 5.34 16.32
CA GLN A 183 1.45 6.38 17.20
C GLN A 183 2.92 6.66 16.90
N LYS A 184 3.69 5.64 16.47
CA LYS A 184 5.09 5.82 16.05
C LYS A 184 5.20 6.72 14.80
N ALA A 185 4.26 6.59 13.85
CA ALA A 185 4.22 7.44 12.66
C ALA A 185 3.83 8.87 13.04
N ILE A 186 2.79 9.04 13.87
CA ILE A 186 2.31 10.34 14.33
C ILE A 186 3.40 11.10 15.07
N LYS A 187 4.12 10.45 15.98
CA LYS A 187 5.25 11.06 16.66
C LYS A 187 6.32 11.56 15.68
N LYS A 188 6.63 10.78 14.63
CA LYS A 188 7.57 11.21 13.57
C LYS A 188 7.04 12.41 12.80
N ILE A 189 5.74 12.41 12.43
CA ILE A 189 5.09 13.50 11.70
C ILE A 189 5.18 14.80 12.53
N ASN A 190 4.81 14.76 13.79
CA ASN A 190 4.83 15.94 14.67
C ASN A 190 6.26 16.48 14.89
N GLN A 191 7.27 15.60 14.93
CA GLN A 191 8.69 16.00 15.02
C GLN A 191 9.15 16.80 13.78
N LEU A 192 8.50 16.62 12.63
CA LEU A 192 8.77 17.38 11.42
C LEU A 192 8.23 18.80 11.48
N LYS A 193 7.40 19.15 12.47
CA LYS A 193 6.79 20.49 12.68
C LYS A 193 6.18 21.04 11.38
N PRO A 194 5.23 20.32 10.75
CA PRO A 194 4.64 20.73 9.48
C PRO A 194 3.80 22.01 9.63
N ASP A 195 3.76 22.79 8.57
CA ASP A 195 2.81 23.87 8.43
C ASP A 195 1.46 23.30 8.01
N PHE A 196 1.44 22.37 7.06
CA PHE A 196 0.27 21.60 6.65
C PHE A 196 0.49 20.11 6.76
N ILE A 197 -0.59 19.36 7.04
CA ILE A 197 -0.67 17.91 6.83
C ILE A 197 -1.71 17.66 5.75
N PHE A 198 -1.30 17.06 4.62
CA PHE A 198 -2.19 16.65 3.55
C PHE A 198 -2.36 15.14 3.56
N PHE A 199 -3.62 14.71 3.50
CA PHE A 199 -4.00 13.30 3.45
C PHE A 199 -4.73 13.00 2.14
N THR A 200 -4.12 12.17 1.30
CA THR A 200 -4.64 11.90 -0.05
C THR A 200 -5.45 10.60 -0.15
N GLY A 201 -6.30 10.33 0.85
CA GLY A 201 -7.34 9.31 0.78
C GLY A 201 -6.94 7.90 1.20
N ASP A 202 -7.91 6.98 1.10
CA ASP A 202 -7.85 5.60 1.58
C ASP A 202 -7.59 5.51 3.09
N LEU A 203 -8.48 6.14 3.85
CA LEU A 203 -8.49 6.09 5.32
C LEU A 203 -8.88 4.72 5.84
N VAL A 204 -9.88 4.10 5.20
CA VAL A 204 -10.42 2.77 5.54
C VAL A 204 -10.19 1.76 4.43
N ASN A 205 -10.48 0.49 4.70
CA ASN A 205 -10.55 -0.51 3.64
C ASN A 205 -11.92 -0.50 2.92
N ASN A 206 -13.01 -0.23 3.65
CA ASN A 206 -14.38 -0.06 3.13
C ASN A 206 -15.35 0.49 4.18
N PHE A 207 -15.12 0.31 5.49
CA PHE A 207 -16.16 0.43 6.48
C PHE A 207 -15.85 1.48 7.55
N ALA A 208 -16.85 2.29 7.90
CA ALA A 208 -16.75 3.29 8.96
C ALA A 208 -16.45 2.67 10.35
N TRP A 209 -16.88 1.42 10.62
CA TRP A 209 -16.54 0.75 11.89
C TRP A 209 -15.03 0.54 12.07
N GLU A 210 -14.24 0.52 10.99
CA GLU A 210 -12.77 0.43 11.03
C GLU A 210 -12.13 1.61 11.76
N LEU A 211 -12.87 2.73 11.88
CA LEU A 211 -12.43 3.97 12.50
C LEU A 211 -12.53 4.00 14.02
N ARG A 212 -13.14 2.98 14.63
CA ARG A 212 -13.39 2.95 16.10
C ARG A 212 -12.09 3.13 16.89
N GLY A 213 -12.06 4.13 17.77
CA GLY A 213 -10.95 4.44 18.68
C GLY A 213 -9.73 5.07 18.02
N TRP A 214 -9.70 5.21 16.69
CA TRP A 214 -8.58 5.84 15.98
C TRP A 214 -8.56 7.36 16.12
N ASP A 215 -9.68 7.97 16.51
CA ASP A 215 -9.75 9.40 16.81
C ASP A 215 -8.77 9.80 17.92
N SER A 216 -8.63 9.02 18.98
CA SER A 216 -7.69 9.26 20.07
C SER A 216 -6.21 9.28 19.60
N VAL A 217 -5.91 8.61 18.50
CA VAL A 217 -4.58 8.52 17.91
C VAL A 217 -4.38 9.62 16.88
N LEU A 218 -5.32 9.79 15.93
CA LEU A 218 -5.19 10.72 14.81
C LEU A 218 -5.35 12.19 15.24
N ASN A 219 -6.08 12.47 16.33
CA ASN A 219 -6.16 13.82 16.93
C ASN A 219 -4.81 14.31 17.49
N GLN A 220 -3.82 13.44 17.66
CA GLN A 220 -2.47 13.83 18.05
C GLN A 220 -1.65 14.44 16.90
N LEU A 221 -2.15 14.34 15.64
CA LEU A 221 -1.52 15.00 14.49
C LEU A 221 -1.64 16.52 14.64
N SER A 222 -0.50 17.21 14.54
CA SER A 222 -0.40 18.66 14.72
C SER A 222 0.24 19.31 13.50
N ALA A 223 -0.42 20.34 12.97
CA ALA A 223 0.07 21.22 11.92
C ALA A 223 -0.22 22.67 12.29
N LYS A 224 0.60 23.62 11.84
CA LYS A 224 0.47 25.04 12.25
C LYS A 224 -0.70 25.75 11.54
N GLN A 225 -0.94 25.43 10.28
CA GLN A 225 -1.92 26.11 9.43
C GLN A 225 -3.16 25.27 9.16
N GLY A 226 -3.04 23.94 9.13
CA GLY A 226 -4.20 23.09 8.96
C GLY A 226 -3.89 21.67 8.49
N LYS A 227 -4.94 20.86 8.54
CA LYS A 227 -4.95 19.49 8.08
C LYS A 227 -6.03 19.35 7.02
N ILE A 228 -5.67 18.95 5.81
CA ILE A 228 -6.58 18.86 4.65
C ILE A 228 -6.54 17.46 4.10
N ALA A 229 -7.70 16.94 3.69
CA ALA A 229 -7.85 15.59 3.17
C ALA A 229 -8.70 15.56 1.90
N VAL A 230 -8.49 14.53 1.09
CA VAL A 230 -9.40 14.08 0.05
C VAL A 230 -9.72 12.60 0.26
N LEU A 231 -10.72 12.10 -0.45
CA LEU A 231 -11.12 10.70 -0.40
C LEU A 231 -10.35 9.86 -1.41
N GLY A 232 -10.04 8.61 -1.04
CA GLY A 232 -9.58 7.58 -1.96
C GLY A 232 -10.70 6.62 -2.36
N ASN A 233 -10.41 5.71 -3.27
CA ASN A 233 -11.40 4.80 -3.82
C ASN A 233 -11.99 3.82 -2.78
N HIS A 234 -11.28 3.53 -1.71
CA HIS A 234 -11.75 2.67 -0.62
C HIS A 234 -12.73 3.37 0.33
N ASP A 235 -12.68 4.69 0.42
CA ASP A 235 -13.51 5.44 1.38
C ASP A 235 -15.00 5.47 0.99
N TYR A 236 -15.36 5.13 -0.26
CA TYR A 236 -16.76 5.06 -0.72
C TYR A 236 -17.46 3.72 -0.38
N GLY A 237 -16.72 2.72 0.10
CA GLY A 237 -17.27 1.39 0.40
C GLY A 237 -17.73 0.61 -0.84
N ASP A 238 -17.19 0.93 -2.03
CA ASP A 238 -17.58 0.32 -3.31
C ASP A 238 -17.14 -1.13 -3.47
N TYR A 239 -16.22 -1.61 -2.66
CA TYR A 239 -15.68 -2.97 -2.73
C TYR A 239 -16.37 -3.95 -1.80
N SER A 240 -17.49 -3.55 -1.21
CA SER A 240 -18.31 -4.39 -0.35
C SER A 240 -19.73 -4.53 -0.89
N GLN A 241 -20.39 -5.62 -0.52
CA GLN A 241 -21.82 -5.76 -0.71
C GLN A 241 -22.54 -5.11 0.48
N TRP A 242 -23.56 -4.34 0.19
CA TRP A 242 -24.37 -3.64 1.18
C TRP A 242 -25.79 -4.21 1.20
N PRO A 243 -26.38 -4.42 2.38
CA PRO A 243 -27.76 -4.89 2.46
C PRO A 243 -28.72 -3.95 1.74
N THR A 244 -28.54 -2.63 1.92
CA THR A 244 -29.30 -1.59 1.22
C THR A 244 -28.39 -0.45 0.76
N PRO A 245 -28.81 0.35 -0.24
CA PRO A 245 -28.12 1.60 -0.61
C PRO A 245 -28.00 2.58 0.56
N HIS A 246 -28.99 2.59 1.46
CA HIS A 246 -29.00 3.44 2.66
C HIS A 246 -27.87 3.06 3.64
N ASP A 247 -27.63 1.75 3.85
CA ASP A 247 -26.51 1.30 4.70
C ASP A 247 -25.17 1.78 4.17
N LYS A 248 -24.99 1.76 2.84
CA LYS A 248 -23.78 2.32 2.20
C LYS A 248 -23.65 3.81 2.44
N GLN A 249 -24.77 4.55 2.35
CA GLN A 249 -24.79 5.99 2.58
C GLN A 249 -24.47 6.34 4.03
N ILE A 250 -24.99 5.59 5.00
CA ILE A 250 -24.65 5.73 6.43
C ILE A 250 -23.17 5.50 6.65
N ASN A 251 -22.60 4.45 6.05
CA ASN A 251 -21.20 4.17 6.13
C ASN A 251 -20.33 5.31 5.59
N PHE A 252 -20.67 5.81 4.42
CA PHE A 252 -19.95 6.92 3.79
C PHE A 252 -20.01 8.19 4.63
N LYS A 253 -21.21 8.52 5.15
CA LYS A 253 -21.39 9.66 6.06
C LYS A 253 -20.56 9.51 7.34
N GLY A 254 -20.49 8.31 7.91
CA GLY A 254 -19.65 8.03 9.08
C GLY A 254 -18.17 8.27 8.83
N ILE A 255 -17.68 7.99 7.62
CA ILE A 255 -16.28 8.29 7.23
C ILE A 255 -16.07 9.80 7.12
N GLN A 256 -16.99 10.52 6.48
CA GLN A 256 -16.91 11.99 6.37
C GLN A 256 -16.94 12.67 7.75
N GLU A 257 -17.82 12.22 8.65
CA GLU A 257 -17.92 12.74 10.03
C GLU A 257 -16.62 12.47 10.81
N PHE A 258 -15.96 11.35 10.54
CA PHE A 258 -14.69 11.04 11.19
C PHE A 258 -13.59 12.01 10.80
N TYR A 259 -13.49 12.44 9.53
CA TYR A 259 -12.52 13.48 9.14
C TYR A 259 -12.71 14.76 9.94
N LYS A 260 -13.96 15.19 10.15
CA LYS A 260 -14.28 16.34 11.01
C LYS A 260 -13.86 16.09 12.47
N LYS A 261 -14.11 14.87 12.99
CA LYS A 261 -13.75 14.48 14.35
C LYS A 261 -12.26 14.53 14.61
N ILE A 262 -11.42 14.26 13.61
CA ILE A 262 -9.96 14.31 13.71
C ILE A 262 -9.38 15.63 13.18
N ASP A 263 -10.24 16.66 13.02
CA ASP A 263 -9.87 18.01 12.64
C ASP A 263 -9.14 18.07 11.27
N PHE A 264 -9.60 17.27 10.30
CA PHE A 264 -9.22 17.40 8.89
C PHE A 264 -10.34 18.08 8.12
N LYS A 265 -10.00 19.12 7.37
CA LYS A 265 -10.89 19.67 6.35
C LYS A 265 -10.90 18.71 5.16
N LEU A 266 -12.04 18.08 4.91
CA LEU A 266 -12.25 17.18 3.77
C LEU A 266 -12.70 18.02 2.56
N LEU A 267 -11.94 17.97 1.48
CA LEU A 267 -12.28 18.61 0.21
C LEU A 267 -12.90 17.57 -0.74
N MET A 268 -14.06 17.93 -1.31
CA MET A 268 -14.85 17.07 -2.19
C MET A 268 -15.20 17.82 -3.48
N ASN A 269 -14.26 17.81 -4.43
CA ASN A 269 -14.30 18.64 -5.65
C ASN A 269 -14.46 20.13 -5.31
N GLU A 270 -13.61 20.62 -4.45
CA GLU A 270 -13.59 22.01 -3.98
C GLU A 270 -12.17 22.44 -3.61
N ALA A 271 -11.95 23.71 -3.43
CA ALA A 271 -10.68 24.28 -3.02
C ALA A 271 -10.79 25.09 -1.74
N GLU A 272 -9.67 25.17 -1.03
CA GLU A 272 -9.44 26.07 0.09
C GLU A 272 -8.34 27.06 -0.27
N VAL A 273 -8.64 28.34 -0.20
CA VAL A 273 -7.69 29.42 -0.46
C VAL A 273 -7.18 29.98 0.86
N PHE A 274 -5.87 29.97 1.03
CA PHE A 274 -5.20 30.58 2.17
C PHE A 274 -4.67 31.93 1.77
N GLU A 275 -5.38 32.97 2.20
CA GLU A 275 -5.04 34.36 1.95
C GLU A 275 -4.11 34.90 3.03
N ASN A 276 -3.11 35.65 2.60
CA ASN A 276 -2.26 36.34 3.51
C ASN A 276 -1.71 37.62 2.86
N SER A 277 -2.30 38.76 3.20
CA SER A 277 -2.06 40.04 2.55
C SER A 277 -2.33 39.96 1.03
N ASP A 278 -1.35 40.19 0.18
CA ASP A 278 -1.49 40.21 -1.28
C ASP A 278 -1.11 38.88 -1.95
N THR A 279 -0.96 37.78 -1.19
CA THR A 279 -0.52 36.50 -1.74
C THR A 279 -1.39 35.36 -1.28
N GLN A 280 -1.71 34.46 -2.21
CA GLN A 280 -2.64 33.35 -1.99
C GLN A 280 -2.05 32.00 -2.43
N ILE A 281 -2.29 30.96 -1.62
CA ILE A 281 -2.10 29.56 -2.02
C ILE A 281 -3.47 28.88 -2.06
N ALA A 282 -3.78 28.23 -3.17
CA ALA A 282 -4.98 27.42 -3.30
C ALA A 282 -4.63 25.93 -3.13
N ILE A 283 -5.29 25.29 -2.17
CA ILE A 283 -5.27 23.83 -2.00
C ILE A 283 -6.53 23.27 -2.61
N ILE A 284 -6.39 22.56 -3.71
CA ILE A 284 -7.48 21.99 -4.50
C ILE A 284 -7.61 20.52 -4.09
N GLY A 285 -8.83 20.07 -3.80
CA GLY A 285 -9.12 18.68 -3.47
C GLY A 285 -10.15 18.11 -4.42
N VAL A 286 -9.78 17.05 -5.13
CA VAL A 286 -10.74 16.27 -5.91
C VAL A 286 -11.07 14.96 -5.21
N GLU A 287 -12.31 14.51 -5.35
CA GLU A 287 -12.72 13.16 -4.98
C GLU A 287 -11.97 12.13 -5.82
N ASN A 288 -12.15 10.83 -5.54
CA ASN A 288 -11.44 9.81 -6.31
C ASN A 288 -11.68 9.95 -7.81
N TRP A 289 -10.62 10.29 -8.56
CA TRP A 289 -10.73 10.49 -10.00
C TRP A 289 -11.10 9.17 -10.72
N GLY A 290 -10.44 8.07 -10.33
CA GLY A 290 -10.76 6.71 -10.76
C GLY A 290 -10.52 6.45 -12.24
N ASN A 291 -9.57 5.55 -12.52
CA ASN A 291 -9.27 5.04 -13.86
C ASN A 291 -9.27 3.52 -13.86
N GLY A 292 -9.47 2.89 -15.02
CA GLY A 292 -9.24 1.45 -15.20
C GLY A 292 -10.11 0.51 -14.36
N GLY A 293 -11.35 0.86 -14.08
CA GLY A 293 -12.33 0.04 -13.35
C GLY A 293 -12.61 0.51 -11.92
N PHE A 294 -12.03 1.62 -11.49
CA PHE A 294 -12.43 2.38 -10.33
C PHE A 294 -13.52 3.38 -10.70
N LYS A 295 -14.47 3.63 -9.78
CA LYS A 295 -15.50 4.64 -10.02
C LYS A 295 -14.90 6.03 -10.00
N LYS A 296 -15.31 6.85 -10.96
CA LYS A 296 -14.94 8.26 -11.06
C LYS A 296 -15.94 9.11 -10.28
N TYR A 297 -15.45 9.84 -9.30
CA TYR A 297 -16.17 10.85 -8.50
C TYR A 297 -15.51 12.22 -8.62
N GLY A 298 -14.22 12.26 -9.00
CA GLY A 298 -13.42 13.46 -9.13
C GLY A 298 -13.89 14.34 -10.29
N ASP A 299 -13.95 15.64 -10.01
CA ASP A 299 -14.34 16.71 -10.94
C ASP A 299 -13.39 17.88 -10.71
N LEU A 300 -12.37 18.01 -11.57
CA LEU A 300 -11.34 19.03 -11.42
C LEU A 300 -11.86 20.41 -11.81
N GLU A 301 -12.73 20.50 -12.83
CA GLU A 301 -13.32 21.76 -13.29
C GLU A 301 -14.12 22.41 -12.17
N LYS A 302 -14.99 21.62 -11.52
CA LYS A 302 -15.74 22.06 -10.35
C LYS A 302 -14.82 22.47 -9.18
N ALA A 303 -13.75 21.72 -8.93
CA ALA A 303 -12.83 22.04 -7.86
C ALA A 303 -12.08 23.37 -8.08
N LEU A 304 -11.93 23.78 -9.34
CA LEU A 304 -11.26 25.03 -9.73
C LEU A 304 -12.19 26.23 -9.84
N GLU A 305 -13.52 26.08 -9.84
CA GLU A 305 -14.49 27.17 -10.08
C GLU A 305 -14.25 28.44 -9.24
N LYS A 306 -13.69 28.30 -8.03
CA LYS A 306 -13.47 29.41 -7.08
C LYS A 306 -11.98 29.73 -6.89
N VAL A 307 -11.12 29.25 -7.77
CA VAL A 307 -9.68 29.43 -7.66
C VAL A 307 -9.23 30.47 -8.68
N ASP A 308 -8.60 31.54 -8.20
CA ASP A 308 -8.06 32.58 -9.05
C ASP A 308 -6.78 32.08 -9.78
N ASP A 309 -6.58 32.55 -11.03
CA ASP A 309 -5.41 32.19 -11.83
C ASP A 309 -4.09 32.68 -11.22
N SER A 310 -4.12 33.73 -10.41
CA SER A 310 -2.95 34.27 -9.69
C SER A 310 -2.47 33.40 -8.52
N ASN A 311 -3.26 32.42 -8.09
CA ASN A 311 -2.92 31.59 -6.94
C ASN A 311 -1.82 30.56 -7.26
N PHE A 312 -0.91 30.32 -6.30
CA PHE A 312 -0.06 29.16 -6.36
C PHE A 312 -0.90 27.91 -6.00
N LYS A 313 -1.01 26.94 -6.92
CA LYS A 313 -1.96 25.84 -6.85
C LYS A 313 -1.31 24.51 -6.45
N ILE A 314 -1.86 23.86 -5.42
CA ILE A 314 -1.49 22.50 -4.99
C ILE A 314 -2.75 21.64 -5.08
N LEU A 315 -2.68 20.53 -5.82
CA LEU A 315 -3.76 19.56 -5.99
C LEU A 315 -3.55 18.33 -5.11
N LEU A 316 -4.59 17.96 -4.39
CA LEU A 316 -4.71 16.67 -3.73
C LEU A 316 -5.62 15.78 -4.57
N SER A 317 -5.09 14.68 -5.09
CA SER A 317 -5.82 13.70 -5.89
C SER A 317 -5.31 12.30 -5.57
N HIS A 318 -6.18 11.42 -5.10
CA HIS A 318 -5.77 10.09 -4.66
C HIS A 318 -5.11 9.27 -5.78
N ASP A 319 -5.75 9.19 -6.96
CA ASP A 319 -5.28 8.40 -8.10
C ASP A 319 -4.24 9.17 -8.92
N PRO A 320 -2.98 8.69 -9.02
CA PRO A 320 -1.94 9.36 -9.77
C PRO A 320 -2.16 9.37 -11.28
N SER A 321 -3.08 8.55 -11.81
CA SER A 321 -3.44 8.59 -13.23
C SER A 321 -4.18 9.86 -13.62
N HIS A 322 -4.76 10.57 -12.67
CA HIS A 322 -5.38 11.87 -12.89
C HIS A 322 -4.38 12.89 -13.46
N TRP A 323 -3.15 12.87 -12.98
CA TRP A 323 -2.14 13.87 -13.35
C TRP A 323 -1.83 13.93 -14.85
N PRO A 324 -1.49 12.82 -15.56
CA PRO A 324 -1.25 12.91 -17.00
C PRO A 324 -2.51 13.10 -17.84
N GLU A 325 -3.68 12.83 -17.31
CA GLU A 325 -4.94 12.87 -18.06
C GLU A 325 -5.59 14.26 -18.06
N GLU A 326 -5.64 14.94 -16.91
CA GLU A 326 -6.38 16.20 -16.78
C GLU A 326 -5.54 17.35 -16.18
N VAL A 327 -4.33 17.09 -15.63
CA VAL A 327 -3.57 18.11 -14.88
C VAL A 327 -2.33 18.57 -15.63
N ALA A 328 -1.43 17.63 -15.99
CA ALA A 328 -0.19 17.97 -16.67
C ALA A 328 -0.49 18.56 -18.06
N HIS A 329 0.10 19.73 -18.35
CA HIS A 329 -0.10 20.48 -19.59
C HIS A 329 -1.53 21.03 -19.85
N HIS A 330 -2.50 20.71 -18.97
CA HIS A 330 -3.88 21.18 -19.10
C HIS A 330 -4.23 22.28 -18.10
N THR A 331 -3.45 22.41 -17.04
CA THR A 331 -3.65 23.36 -15.95
C THR A 331 -2.33 24.03 -15.57
N ASP A 332 -2.40 25.05 -14.71
CA ASP A 332 -1.25 25.72 -14.09
C ASP A 332 -0.95 25.19 -12.66
N ILE A 333 -1.51 24.05 -12.27
CA ILE A 333 -1.26 23.41 -10.97
C ILE A 333 0.21 23.05 -10.85
N ALA A 334 0.89 23.66 -9.87
CA ALA A 334 2.34 23.51 -9.69
C ALA A 334 2.74 22.18 -9.07
N LEU A 335 1.95 21.68 -8.10
CA LEU A 335 2.22 20.45 -7.38
C LEU A 335 0.96 19.60 -7.23
N THR A 336 1.04 18.32 -7.59
CA THR A 336 0.00 17.32 -7.36
C THR A 336 0.51 16.27 -6.38
N LEU A 337 -0.31 15.91 -5.40
CA LEU A 337 -0.01 14.89 -4.39
C LEU A 337 -0.99 13.73 -4.53
N SER A 338 -0.45 12.51 -4.61
CA SER A 338 -1.24 11.28 -4.83
C SER A 338 -0.76 10.11 -3.98
N GLY A 339 -1.64 9.12 -3.79
CA GLY A 339 -1.38 7.85 -3.11
C GLY A 339 -1.68 6.63 -3.97
N HIS A 340 -2.63 5.78 -3.52
CA HIS A 340 -3.31 4.71 -4.26
C HIS A 340 -2.48 3.46 -4.58
N THR A 341 -1.26 3.60 -5.04
CA THR A 341 -0.50 2.48 -5.61
C THR A 341 0.21 1.62 -4.57
N HIS A 342 0.46 2.16 -3.39
CA HIS A 342 1.30 1.57 -2.32
C HIS A 342 2.70 1.12 -2.79
N GLY A 343 3.12 1.42 -4.03
CA GLY A 343 4.24 0.75 -4.66
C GLY A 343 4.06 -0.77 -4.70
N MET A 344 2.80 -1.25 -4.77
CA MET A 344 2.38 -2.66 -4.63
C MET A 344 2.85 -3.32 -3.33
N GLN A 345 3.27 -2.56 -2.31
CA GLN A 345 3.85 -3.04 -1.05
C GLN A 345 5.10 -3.94 -1.23
N ALA A 346 5.48 -4.25 -2.47
CA ALA A 346 6.58 -5.13 -2.83
C ALA A 346 7.43 -4.54 -3.96
N GLY A 347 8.75 -4.51 -3.77
CA GLY A 347 9.66 -3.99 -4.76
C GLY A 347 11.06 -3.76 -4.21
N ILE A 348 11.91 -3.18 -5.04
CA ILE A 348 13.29 -2.87 -4.70
C ILE A 348 13.49 -1.36 -4.87
N SER A 349 14.08 -0.73 -3.86
CA SER A 349 14.49 0.67 -3.91
C SER A 349 15.95 0.76 -3.44
N PHE A 350 16.85 1.03 -4.36
CA PHE A 350 18.27 1.16 -4.09
C PHE A 350 18.83 2.41 -4.77
N ARG A 351 19.38 3.33 -4.00
CA ARG A 351 19.81 4.67 -4.45
C ARG A 351 18.64 5.34 -5.21
N ASN A 352 18.87 5.77 -6.47
CA ASN A 352 17.86 6.43 -7.31
C ASN A 352 17.05 5.46 -8.19
N LYS A 353 17.34 4.16 -8.13
CA LYS A 353 16.62 3.15 -8.91
C LYS A 353 15.52 2.51 -8.04
N LYS A 354 14.30 2.46 -8.59
CA LYS A 354 13.16 1.79 -7.96
C LYS A 354 12.49 0.87 -8.97
N TRP A 355 12.09 -0.28 -8.50
CA TRP A 355 11.34 -1.25 -9.28
C TRP A 355 10.26 -1.90 -8.42
N SER A 356 9.07 -2.04 -8.98
CA SER A 356 7.95 -2.80 -8.43
C SER A 356 7.12 -3.32 -9.59
N PRO A 357 6.43 -4.46 -9.47
CA PRO A 357 5.50 -4.93 -10.50
C PRO A 357 4.42 -3.92 -10.87
N ILE A 358 4.06 -3.01 -9.96
CA ILE A 358 3.05 -1.98 -10.19
C ILE A 358 3.38 -1.05 -11.36
N LYS A 359 4.67 -0.90 -11.72
CA LYS A 359 5.13 -0.09 -12.86
C LYS A 359 4.52 -0.50 -14.20
N TYR A 360 4.07 -1.74 -14.31
CA TYR A 360 3.43 -2.25 -15.54
C TYR A 360 1.96 -1.85 -15.63
N LYS A 361 1.36 -1.38 -14.51
CA LYS A 361 -0.01 -0.87 -14.48
C LYS A 361 -0.07 0.66 -14.40
N TYR A 362 0.83 1.27 -13.61
CA TYR A 362 0.88 2.72 -13.40
C TYR A 362 2.23 3.29 -13.85
N LYS A 363 2.21 4.24 -14.79
CA LYS A 363 3.41 4.98 -15.23
C LYS A 363 4.01 5.76 -14.05
N HIS A 364 3.15 6.41 -13.26
CA HIS A 364 3.50 7.18 -12.07
C HIS A 364 3.05 6.44 -10.82
N TRP A 365 3.98 5.73 -10.15
CA TRP A 365 3.59 4.81 -9.09
C TRP A 365 4.29 5.05 -7.73
N ALA A 366 5.37 5.81 -7.65
CA ALA A 366 6.01 6.20 -6.39
C ALA A 366 7.07 7.28 -6.57
N GLY A 367 7.16 8.24 -5.65
CA GLY A 367 8.16 9.31 -5.63
C GLY A 367 7.82 10.46 -6.56
N LEU A 368 8.82 11.29 -6.86
CA LEU A 368 8.68 12.54 -7.61
C LEU A 368 8.75 12.31 -9.11
N TYR A 369 7.86 12.98 -9.84
CA TYR A 369 7.83 13.12 -11.29
C TYR A 369 7.75 14.61 -11.65
N LYS A 370 8.25 14.97 -12.82
CA LYS A 370 8.25 16.35 -13.32
C LYS A 370 7.97 16.37 -14.82
N GLU A 371 7.05 17.19 -15.23
CA GLU A 371 6.81 17.54 -16.64
C GLU A 371 6.65 19.06 -16.75
N GLY A 372 7.47 19.70 -17.58
CA GLY A 372 7.54 21.17 -17.62
C GLY A 372 7.88 21.78 -16.25
N GLY A 373 7.07 22.72 -15.80
CA GLY A 373 7.14 23.34 -14.46
C GLY A 373 6.32 22.65 -13.38
N GLN A 374 5.59 21.58 -13.72
CA GLN A 374 4.64 20.90 -12.85
C GLN A 374 5.25 19.65 -12.22
N TYR A 375 4.87 19.36 -10.99
CA TYR A 375 5.34 18.18 -10.25
C TYR A 375 4.19 17.31 -9.80
N LEU A 376 4.40 15.99 -9.85
CA LEU A 376 3.59 15.00 -9.19
C LEU A 376 4.44 14.26 -8.15
N TYR A 377 3.93 14.12 -6.94
CA TYR A 377 4.50 13.22 -5.95
C TYR A 377 3.51 12.11 -5.60
N VAL A 378 3.93 10.86 -5.76
CA VAL A 378 3.14 9.67 -5.41
C VAL A 378 3.76 9.02 -4.19
N THR A 379 3.05 9.02 -3.06
CA THR A 379 3.49 8.34 -1.84
C THR A 379 3.23 6.84 -1.89
N ARG A 380 3.97 6.07 -1.10
CA ARG A 380 3.75 4.61 -0.94
C ARG A 380 2.73 4.29 0.16
N GLY A 381 2.12 5.32 0.77
CA GLY A 381 1.14 5.16 1.83
C GLY A 381 1.72 4.66 3.17
N LEU A 382 0.92 4.78 4.22
CA LEU A 382 1.29 4.41 5.59
C LEU A 382 0.83 3.00 5.99
N GLY A 383 -0.34 2.58 5.52
CA GLY A 383 -0.95 1.29 5.82
C GLY A 383 -0.60 0.19 4.81
N TRP A 384 -1.47 -0.77 4.69
CA TRP A 384 -1.37 -1.85 3.70
C TRP A 384 -2.76 -2.39 3.36
N MET A 385 -2.85 -3.01 2.18
CA MET A 385 -4.07 -3.63 1.69
C MET A 385 -3.79 -5.05 1.18
N GLY A 386 -4.67 -6.01 1.47
CA GLY A 386 -4.54 -7.39 1.02
C GLY A 386 -3.39 -8.13 1.71
N PHE A 387 -2.20 -8.15 1.13
CA PHE A 387 -1.02 -8.77 1.75
C PHE A 387 -0.64 -8.00 3.03
N PRO A 388 -0.56 -8.69 4.21
CA PRO A 388 -0.34 -8.02 5.49
C PRO A 388 1.13 -7.66 5.75
N GLY A 389 1.85 -7.20 4.74
CA GLY A 389 3.27 -6.93 4.85
C GLY A 389 3.78 -5.94 3.81
N ARG A 390 5.02 -5.48 4.00
CA ARG A 390 5.72 -4.60 3.06
C ARG A 390 7.13 -5.10 2.79
N LEU A 391 7.42 -5.46 1.54
CA LEU A 391 8.70 -5.98 1.10
C LEU A 391 9.43 -4.95 0.23
N GLY A 392 10.45 -4.29 0.78
CA GLY A 392 11.24 -3.27 0.08
C GLY A 392 10.53 -1.92 -0.11
N MET A 393 9.20 -1.88 -0.07
CA MET A 393 8.37 -0.67 -0.14
C MET A 393 7.87 -0.29 1.25
N ARG A 394 8.72 0.34 2.07
CA ARG A 394 8.40 0.73 3.45
C ARG A 394 7.26 1.75 3.52
N PRO A 395 6.48 1.75 4.62
CA PRO A 395 5.50 2.81 4.86
C PRO A 395 6.16 4.18 4.85
N GLU A 396 5.51 5.14 4.20
CA GLU A 396 6.11 6.43 3.85
C GLU A 396 5.40 7.61 4.51
N ILE A 397 6.20 8.49 5.10
CA ILE A 397 5.84 9.85 5.49
C ILE A 397 6.65 10.77 4.58
N THR A 398 6.02 11.65 3.82
CA THR A 398 6.74 12.56 2.94
C THR A 398 6.73 13.97 3.52
N LEU A 399 7.92 14.53 3.77
CA LEU A 399 8.09 15.95 4.06
C LEU A 399 8.48 16.65 2.75
N ILE A 400 7.63 17.56 2.31
CA ILE A 400 7.86 18.43 1.16
C ILE A 400 8.15 19.84 1.69
N GLU A 401 9.30 20.38 1.33
CA GLU A 401 9.69 21.75 1.65
C GLU A 401 9.69 22.55 0.36
N LEU A 402 8.82 23.56 0.31
CA LEU A 402 8.70 24.46 -0.85
C LEU A 402 9.64 25.63 -0.66
N SER A 403 10.35 26.03 -1.73
CA SER A 403 11.21 27.21 -1.74
C SER A 403 11.00 28.04 -3.00
N CYS A 404 11.23 29.34 -2.83
CA CYS A 404 11.20 30.27 -3.95
C CYS A 404 12.56 30.23 -4.67
N ALA A 405 12.57 30.12 -6.01
CA ALA A 405 13.82 30.06 -6.77
C ALA A 405 14.64 31.35 -6.73
N LYS A 406 14.05 32.48 -6.33
CA LYS A 406 14.72 33.78 -6.22
C LYS A 406 15.75 33.90 -5.09
N ASP A 407 15.81 32.90 -4.18
CA ASP A 407 16.75 32.94 -3.02
C ASP A 407 18.13 32.29 -3.32
N MET A 408 18.42 31.94 -4.57
CA MET A 408 19.72 31.32 -4.95
C MET A 408 20.66 32.25 -5.73
N THR A 409 20.44 33.58 -5.66
CA THR A 409 21.36 34.57 -6.24
C THR A 409 22.13 35.34 -5.19
#